data_15f4202ae1274e8b09bd0f564113c37b
#
_entry.id   15f4202ae1274e8b09bd0f564113c37b
#
_cell.length_a   1.000
_cell.length_b   1.000
_cell.length_c   1.000
_cell.angle_alpha   90.00
_cell.angle_beta   90.00
_cell.angle_gamma   90.00
#
_symmetry.space_group_name_H-M   'P 1'
#
loop_
_entity.id
_entity.type
_entity.pdbx_description
1 polymer ?
#
loop_
_entity_poly.entity_id
_entity_poly.type
_entity_poly.pdbx_seq_one_letter_code
_entity_poly.pdbx_strand_id
1 'polypeptide(L)'
;MAQPRAAFALLTEGAGRPEWARLFAADPDADRRERLAACPGLPPDVAETLAADTEIRVVVELALWTTSDMAARLAEHPHAEVRRAVAANEATPPAVLAALLTGEGMPPARRCLVCDRKETPFVHDPYCSKPDCELHPRASCDGTHESTVHDTQQQALRNPATPAGAVVGFADDSSPLLRWALAERTDLPPEVYERLAGSPEPGIRGTLAENPAIGDRLIRMLAADPGHDVQRRLAHNPRVPLDVLTTLAETIRVGPTLLPRIATASPAEIEELAASRNPAARMLVAERRDLPPEIRDALAADADARVLKSIAPHPGLSEARLRAMVDRHGVRVLARVAMNPDASPALLEDLVRHRPPVRKVFREVACHPNATARALSACLQDPEARPVAAGHPALPPEVVVELLADDNWQVVEAAAANPSLPLTVMSALVSQRVQESG
;
A
#
# COMPACT_ATOMS: atom_id res chain seq x y z
N MET A 1 24.47 32.30 -6.69
CA MET A 1 23.59 31.44 -7.52
C MET A 1 22.80 30.54 -6.59
N ALA A 2 21.48 30.62 -6.59
CA ALA A 2 20.65 29.66 -5.86
C ALA A 2 20.94 28.26 -6.40
N GLN A 3 21.17 27.30 -5.53
CA GLN A 3 21.45 25.93 -5.97
C GLN A 3 20.26 25.44 -6.80
N PRO A 4 20.47 24.81 -7.96
CA PRO A 4 19.40 24.34 -8.85
C PRO A 4 18.31 23.53 -8.14
N ARG A 5 18.71 22.74 -7.13
CA ARG A 5 17.78 21.95 -6.30
C ARG A 5 16.76 22.79 -5.54
N ALA A 6 17.15 23.95 -5.00
CA ALA A 6 16.24 24.83 -4.28
C ALA A 6 15.22 25.49 -5.23
N ALA A 7 15.66 25.89 -6.45
CA ALA A 7 14.77 26.45 -7.46
C ALA A 7 13.72 25.42 -7.93
N PHE A 8 14.10 24.16 -8.13
CA PHE A 8 13.15 23.07 -8.45
C PHE A 8 12.15 22.81 -7.33
N ALA A 9 12.59 22.75 -6.07
CA ALA A 9 11.68 22.57 -4.95
C ALA A 9 10.61 23.68 -4.91
N LEU A 10 11.00 24.94 -5.14
CA LEU A 10 10.05 26.06 -5.19
C LEU A 10 9.09 25.97 -6.39
N LEU A 11 9.54 25.50 -7.55
CA LEU A 11 8.67 25.29 -8.70
C LEU A 11 7.64 24.17 -8.42
N THR A 12 8.10 23.07 -7.83
CA THR A 12 7.21 21.94 -7.45
C THR A 12 6.13 22.36 -6.45
N GLU A 13 6.45 23.28 -5.55
CA GLU A 13 5.47 23.83 -4.58
C GLU A 13 4.62 24.98 -5.17
N GLY A 14 4.78 25.30 -6.45
CA GLY A 14 4.06 26.40 -7.10
C GLY A 14 4.51 27.80 -6.67
N ALA A 15 5.61 27.91 -5.90
CA ALA A 15 6.17 29.17 -5.41
C ALA A 15 7.32 29.68 -6.29
N GLY A 16 7.65 28.98 -7.38
CA GLY A 16 8.72 29.33 -8.31
C GLY A 16 8.34 30.49 -9.24
N ARG A 17 9.35 31.25 -9.68
CA ARG A 17 9.16 32.35 -10.64
C ARG A 17 9.09 31.82 -12.07
N PRO A 18 8.22 32.37 -12.93
CA PRO A 18 8.11 31.96 -14.34
C PRO A 18 9.45 32.01 -15.11
N GLU A 19 10.33 32.93 -14.79
CA GLU A 19 11.64 33.04 -15.40
C GLU A 19 12.52 31.81 -15.14
N TRP A 20 12.39 31.19 -13.96
CA TRP A 20 13.14 29.96 -13.65
C TRP A 20 12.64 28.77 -14.47
N ALA A 21 11.34 28.69 -14.69
CA ALA A 21 10.76 27.63 -15.52
C ALA A 21 11.29 27.74 -16.98
N ARG A 22 11.36 28.96 -17.52
CA ARG A 22 11.94 29.19 -18.88
C ARG A 22 13.42 28.83 -18.98
N LEU A 23 14.20 29.13 -17.93
CA LEU A 23 15.61 28.76 -17.89
C LEU A 23 15.78 27.23 -17.85
N PHE A 24 15.02 26.51 -17.06
CA PHE A 24 15.09 25.06 -17.00
C PHE A 24 14.51 24.35 -18.22
N ALA A 25 13.52 24.93 -18.90
CA ALA A 25 13.04 24.40 -20.19
C ALA A 25 14.11 24.42 -21.29
N ALA A 26 15.05 25.35 -21.20
CA ALA A 26 16.19 25.46 -22.12
C ALA A 26 17.47 24.77 -21.61
N ASP A 27 17.41 24.08 -20.47
CA ASP A 27 18.59 23.39 -19.90
C ASP A 27 19.04 22.25 -20.83
N PRO A 28 20.34 22.10 -21.12
CA PRO A 28 20.83 21.00 -21.93
C PRO A 28 20.63 19.62 -21.32
N ASP A 29 20.48 19.53 -19.99
CA ASP A 29 20.25 18.31 -19.25
C ASP A 29 18.78 17.90 -19.32
N ALA A 30 18.49 16.79 -20.00
CA ALA A 30 17.14 16.27 -20.14
C ALA A 30 16.51 15.85 -18.78
N ASP A 31 17.30 15.42 -17.79
CA ASP A 31 16.78 15.06 -16.45
C ASP A 31 16.22 16.29 -15.73
N ARG A 32 16.78 17.46 -15.99
CA ARG A 32 16.27 18.72 -15.43
C ARG A 32 14.99 19.17 -16.14
N ARG A 33 14.93 19.02 -17.46
CA ARG A 33 13.71 19.33 -18.21
C ARG A 33 12.57 18.41 -17.85
N GLU A 34 12.83 17.10 -17.64
CA GLU A 34 11.87 16.12 -17.17
C GLU A 34 11.32 16.49 -15.79
N ARG A 35 12.18 16.84 -14.84
CA ARG A 35 11.74 17.33 -13.52
C ARG A 35 10.90 18.61 -13.60
N LEU A 36 11.23 19.51 -14.52
CA LEU A 36 10.41 20.70 -14.75
C LEU A 36 9.03 20.31 -15.28
N ALA A 37 8.97 19.35 -16.20
CA ALA A 37 7.72 18.87 -16.78
C ALA A 37 6.74 18.30 -15.74
N ALA A 38 7.26 17.76 -14.61
CA ALA A 38 6.47 17.29 -13.47
C ALA A 38 5.93 18.43 -12.58
N CYS A 39 6.37 19.68 -12.76
CA CYS A 39 5.91 20.78 -11.92
C CYS A 39 4.49 21.23 -12.30
N PRO A 40 3.58 21.46 -11.33
CA PRO A 40 2.24 21.96 -11.62
C PRO A 40 2.26 23.43 -12.04
N GLY A 41 1.29 23.84 -12.85
CA GLY A 41 1.06 25.26 -13.16
C GLY A 41 2.16 25.92 -14.00
N LEU A 42 2.81 25.18 -14.88
CA LEU A 42 3.80 25.72 -15.81
C LEU A 42 3.23 26.85 -16.69
N PRO A 43 4.01 27.91 -16.97
CA PRO A 43 3.60 28.91 -17.94
C PRO A 43 3.31 28.26 -19.31
N PRO A 44 2.30 28.75 -20.05
CA PRO A 44 1.93 28.14 -21.34
C PRO A 44 3.08 28.04 -22.35
N ASP A 45 3.94 29.04 -22.42
CA ASP A 45 5.10 29.06 -23.29
C ASP A 45 6.13 28.01 -22.90
N VAL A 46 6.29 27.73 -21.64
CA VAL A 46 7.17 26.66 -21.12
C VAL A 46 6.58 25.29 -21.45
N ALA A 47 5.27 25.08 -21.22
CA ALA A 47 4.59 23.84 -21.58
C ALA A 47 4.69 23.54 -23.09
N GLU A 48 4.55 24.57 -23.96
CA GLU A 48 4.77 24.44 -25.41
C GLU A 48 6.20 24.02 -25.74
N THR A 49 7.20 24.60 -25.08
CA THR A 49 8.60 24.25 -25.27
C THR A 49 8.85 22.78 -24.90
N LEU A 50 8.34 22.32 -23.76
CA LEU A 50 8.50 20.94 -23.29
C LEU A 50 7.68 19.95 -24.12
N ALA A 51 6.53 20.34 -24.66
CA ALA A 51 5.71 19.51 -25.57
C ALA A 51 6.42 19.22 -26.90
N ALA A 52 7.36 20.09 -27.32
CA ALA A 52 8.18 19.94 -28.51
C ALA A 52 9.57 19.37 -28.19
N ASP A 53 9.83 18.88 -26.99
CA ASP A 53 11.13 18.34 -26.58
C ASP A 53 11.53 17.13 -27.43
N THR A 54 12.82 17.04 -27.76
CA THR A 54 13.37 15.90 -28.50
C THR A 54 13.47 14.62 -27.65
N GLU A 55 13.56 14.77 -26.34
CA GLU A 55 13.60 13.65 -25.41
C GLU A 55 12.17 13.26 -25.01
N ILE A 56 11.73 12.10 -25.48
CA ILE A 56 10.33 11.64 -25.31
C ILE A 56 9.90 11.55 -23.84
N ARG A 57 10.81 11.23 -22.91
CA ARG A 57 10.55 11.16 -21.49
C ARG A 57 10.09 12.50 -20.89
N VAL A 58 10.61 13.61 -21.40
CA VAL A 58 10.20 14.96 -21.01
C VAL A 58 8.75 15.22 -21.43
N VAL A 59 8.39 14.85 -22.67
CA VAL A 59 7.03 14.99 -23.18
C VAL A 59 6.05 14.06 -22.43
N VAL A 60 6.47 12.83 -22.09
CA VAL A 60 5.69 11.88 -21.30
C VAL A 60 5.39 12.45 -19.92
N GLU A 61 6.41 12.99 -19.24
CA GLU A 61 6.22 13.58 -17.91
C GLU A 61 5.31 14.82 -17.97
N LEU A 62 5.49 15.69 -18.97
CA LEU A 62 4.57 16.81 -19.20
C LEU A 62 3.13 16.32 -19.39
N ALA A 63 2.92 15.27 -20.18
CA ALA A 63 1.59 14.73 -20.47
C ALA A 63 0.86 14.23 -19.23
N LEU A 64 1.59 13.72 -18.22
CA LEU A 64 1.03 13.27 -16.94
C LEU A 64 0.45 14.41 -16.09
N TRP A 65 1.02 15.60 -16.15
CA TRP A 65 0.74 16.68 -15.20
C TRP A 65 0.21 17.96 -15.83
N THR A 66 0.04 17.96 -17.15
CA THR A 66 -0.34 19.17 -17.90
C THR A 66 -1.84 19.50 -17.78
N THR A 67 -2.20 20.67 -18.30
CA THR A 67 -3.60 21.14 -18.34
C THR A 67 -4.45 20.36 -19.35
N SER A 68 -5.78 20.47 -19.20
CA SER A 68 -6.77 19.84 -20.06
C SER A 68 -6.55 20.09 -21.56
N ASP A 69 -6.28 21.35 -21.94
CA ASP A 69 -6.09 21.74 -23.34
C ASP A 69 -4.81 21.12 -23.94
N MET A 70 -3.73 21.13 -23.18
CA MET A 70 -2.47 20.53 -23.61
C MET A 70 -2.58 19.00 -23.67
N ALA A 71 -3.26 18.37 -22.69
CA ALA A 71 -3.51 16.93 -22.70
C ALA A 71 -4.31 16.51 -23.94
N ALA A 72 -5.34 17.30 -24.32
CA ALA A 72 -6.11 17.03 -25.53
C ALA A 72 -5.24 17.07 -26.80
N ARG A 73 -4.29 17.99 -26.89
CA ARG A 73 -3.35 18.07 -28.02
C ARG A 73 -2.35 16.92 -28.03
N LEU A 74 -1.80 16.55 -26.85
CA LEU A 74 -0.85 15.47 -26.71
C LEU A 74 -1.49 14.09 -26.91
N ALA A 75 -2.80 13.96 -26.84
CA ALA A 75 -3.50 12.71 -27.13
C ALA A 75 -3.29 12.21 -28.57
N GLU A 76 -3.03 13.11 -29.52
CA GLU A 76 -2.71 12.76 -30.91
C GLU A 76 -1.21 12.58 -31.18
N HIS A 77 -0.39 12.68 -30.15
CA HIS A 77 1.06 12.58 -30.30
C HIS A 77 1.46 11.26 -30.98
N PRO A 78 2.42 11.26 -31.93
CA PRO A 78 2.80 10.05 -32.66
C PRO A 78 3.45 8.97 -31.80
N HIS A 79 3.91 9.30 -30.61
CA HIS A 79 4.52 8.36 -29.67
C HIS A 79 3.49 7.80 -28.67
N ALA A 80 3.34 6.47 -28.65
CA ALA A 80 2.35 5.78 -27.84
C ALA A 80 2.49 6.04 -26.32
N GLU A 81 3.72 6.19 -25.81
CA GLU A 81 3.96 6.47 -24.38
C GLU A 81 3.40 7.83 -23.95
N VAL A 82 3.42 8.84 -24.82
CA VAL A 82 2.81 10.14 -24.53
C VAL A 82 1.29 9.99 -24.38
N ARG A 83 0.64 9.22 -25.28
CA ARG A 83 -0.79 8.94 -25.20
C ARG A 83 -1.17 8.18 -23.93
N ARG A 84 -0.32 7.21 -23.52
CA ARG A 84 -0.48 6.48 -22.27
C ARG A 84 -0.45 7.44 -21.06
N ALA A 85 0.50 8.39 -21.08
CA ALA A 85 0.59 9.41 -20.03
C ALA A 85 -0.63 10.34 -20.02
N VAL A 86 -1.12 10.76 -21.20
CA VAL A 86 -2.38 11.52 -21.31
C VAL A 86 -3.55 10.74 -20.73
N ALA A 87 -3.66 9.43 -21.01
CA ALA A 87 -4.73 8.60 -20.46
C ALA A 87 -4.69 8.51 -18.93
N ALA A 88 -3.51 8.60 -18.33
CA ALA A 88 -3.32 8.60 -16.89
C ALA A 88 -3.57 9.97 -16.24
N ASN A 89 -3.52 11.07 -16.98
CA ASN A 89 -3.70 12.43 -16.47
C ASN A 89 -5.18 12.70 -16.12
N GLU A 90 -5.47 12.99 -14.86
CA GLU A 90 -6.85 13.28 -14.40
C GLU A 90 -7.46 14.55 -15.00
N ALA A 91 -6.61 15.48 -15.49
CA ALA A 91 -7.06 16.69 -16.19
C ALA A 91 -7.48 16.44 -17.65
N THR A 92 -7.28 15.23 -18.18
CA THR A 92 -7.63 14.91 -19.57
C THR A 92 -9.13 14.96 -19.79
N PRO A 93 -9.61 15.65 -20.86
CA PRO A 93 -11.03 15.77 -21.13
C PRO A 93 -11.71 14.39 -21.31
N PRO A 94 -12.94 14.20 -20.80
CA PRO A 94 -13.66 12.93 -20.91
C PRO A 94 -13.79 12.40 -22.34
N ALA A 95 -14.03 13.28 -23.31
CA ALA A 95 -14.14 12.89 -24.72
C ALA A 95 -12.81 12.36 -25.29
N VAL A 96 -11.69 12.94 -24.86
CA VAL A 96 -10.34 12.51 -25.25
C VAL A 96 -10.03 11.15 -24.63
N LEU A 97 -10.37 10.92 -23.37
CA LEU A 97 -10.22 9.63 -22.70
C LEU A 97 -11.02 8.54 -23.39
N ALA A 98 -12.28 8.83 -23.79
CA ALA A 98 -13.10 7.91 -24.56
C ALA A 98 -12.45 7.57 -25.90
N ALA A 99 -11.89 8.54 -26.63
CA ALA A 99 -11.19 8.34 -27.89
C ALA A 99 -9.90 7.52 -27.70
N LEU A 100 -9.11 7.78 -26.67
CA LEU A 100 -7.91 6.98 -26.34
C LEU A 100 -8.25 5.54 -25.97
N LEU A 101 -9.40 5.32 -25.34
CA LEU A 101 -9.88 4.01 -24.95
C LEU A 101 -10.36 3.18 -26.13
N THR A 102 -11.16 3.77 -27.03
CA THR A 102 -11.75 3.07 -28.18
C THR A 102 -10.89 3.10 -29.44
N GLY A 103 -9.97 4.04 -29.52
CA GLY A 103 -9.21 4.33 -30.73
C GLY A 103 -10.01 5.09 -31.80
N GLU A 104 -11.29 5.38 -31.57
CA GLU A 104 -12.13 6.06 -32.55
C GLU A 104 -11.72 7.51 -32.77
N GLY A 105 -11.56 7.89 -34.03
CA GLY A 105 -11.17 9.26 -34.40
C GLY A 105 -9.71 9.61 -34.14
N MET A 106 -8.90 8.68 -33.61
CA MET A 106 -7.50 8.92 -33.29
C MET A 106 -6.57 8.37 -34.40
N PRO A 107 -5.56 9.14 -34.83
CA PRO A 107 -4.54 8.61 -35.73
C PRO A 107 -3.76 7.48 -35.02
N PRO A 108 -3.31 6.45 -35.74
CA PRO A 108 -2.53 5.38 -35.13
C PRO A 108 -1.21 5.91 -34.56
N ALA A 109 -0.76 5.32 -33.45
CA ALA A 109 0.58 5.58 -32.95
C ALA A 109 1.64 5.07 -33.96
N ARG A 110 2.74 5.80 -34.09
CA ARG A 110 3.80 5.47 -35.08
C ARG A 110 5.12 5.05 -34.41
N ARG A 111 5.27 5.32 -33.13
CA ARG A 111 6.49 5.10 -32.36
C ARG A 111 6.15 4.62 -30.95
N CYS A 112 7.05 3.85 -30.36
CA CYS A 112 7.07 3.49 -28.94
C CYS A 112 8.52 3.36 -28.47
N LEU A 113 8.76 3.24 -27.17
CA LEU A 113 10.11 3.12 -26.61
C LEU A 113 10.90 1.96 -27.20
N VAL A 114 10.25 0.85 -27.51
CA VAL A 114 10.93 -0.31 -28.14
C VAL A 114 11.34 0.00 -29.58
N CYS A 115 10.48 0.60 -30.38
CA CYS A 115 10.80 1.01 -31.75
C CYS A 115 11.96 2.01 -31.78
N ASP A 116 12.02 2.90 -30.79
CA ASP A 116 13.09 3.89 -30.66
C ASP A 116 14.38 3.29 -30.08
N ARG A 117 14.39 2.00 -29.76
CA ARG A 117 15.50 1.30 -29.10
C ARG A 117 15.92 1.95 -27.78
N LYS A 118 15.00 2.58 -27.10
CA LYS A 118 15.19 3.10 -25.75
C LYS A 118 15.01 1.94 -24.76
N GLU A 119 15.76 1.95 -23.70
CA GLU A 119 16.13 0.84 -22.81
C GLU A 119 15.00 0.06 -22.11
N THR A 120 13.77 0.50 -22.17
CA THR A 120 12.68 -0.23 -21.51
C THR A 120 12.26 -1.40 -22.38
N PRO A 121 12.54 -2.65 -21.97
CA PRO A 121 12.11 -3.80 -22.76
C PRO A 121 10.58 -3.81 -22.80
N PHE A 122 10.04 -3.96 -24.01
CA PHE A 122 8.63 -4.26 -24.19
C PHE A 122 8.28 -5.53 -23.44
N VAL A 123 7.31 -5.44 -22.57
CA VAL A 123 6.76 -6.59 -21.84
C VAL A 123 5.38 -6.86 -22.42
N HIS A 124 5.27 -7.90 -23.24
CA HIS A 124 3.98 -8.37 -23.71
C HIS A 124 3.15 -8.83 -22.52
N ASP A 125 1.84 -8.53 -22.56
CA ASP A 125 0.91 -8.93 -21.51
C ASP A 125 1.02 -10.45 -21.27
N PRO A 126 1.44 -10.89 -20.07
CA PRO A 126 1.55 -12.31 -19.75
C PRO A 126 0.21 -13.05 -19.76
N TYR A 127 -0.90 -12.29 -19.74
CA TYR A 127 -2.28 -12.80 -19.78
C TYR A 127 -2.96 -12.55 -21.12
N CYS A 128 -2.20 -12.23 -22.17
CA CYS A 128 -2.76 -12.03 -23.50
C CYS A 128 -3.59 -13.24 -23.91
N SER A 129 -4.88 -13.02 -24.13
CA SER A 129 -5.83 -14.08 -24.46
C SER A 129 -6.06 -14.23 -25.97
N LYS A 130 -5.30 -13.51 -26.82
CA LYS A 130 -5.41 -13.64 -28.27
C LYS A 130 -4.90 -15.02 -28.69
N PRO A 131 -5.75 -15.86 -29.32
CA PRO A 131 -5.37 -17.24 -29.74
C PRO A 131 -4.18 -17.28 -30.70
N ASP A 132 -4.04 -16.23 -31.50
CA ASP A 132 -3.03 -16.12 -32.55
C ASP A 132 -1.85 -15.19 -32.14
N CYS A 133 -1.70 -14.90 -30.85
CA CYS A 133 -0.60 -14.07 -30.39
C CYS A 133 0.71 -14.86 -30.34
N GLU A 134 1.60 -14.58 -31.28
CA GLU A 134 2.95 -15.16 -31.32
C GLU A 134 3.97 -14.44 -30.43
N LEU A 135 3.55 -13.33 -29.77
CA LEU A 135 4.43 -12.53 -28.93
C LEU A 135 4.60 -13.21 -27.56
N HIS A 136 5.83 -13.45 -27.19
CA HIS A 136 6.19 -13.94 -25.85
C HIS A 136 6.32 -12.80 -24.83
N PRO A 137 6.22 -13.08 -23.51
CA PRO A 137 6.64 -12.14 -22.50
C PRO A 137 8.04 -11.60 -22.81
N ARG A 138 8.19 -10.29 -22.89
CA ARG A 138 9.40 -9.57 -23.32
C ARG A 138 9.66 -9.57 -24.84
N ALA A 139 8.67 -9.87 -25.66
CA ALA A 139 8.80 -9.72 -27.11
C ALA A 139 9.07 -8.27 -27.51
N SER A 140 9.80 -8.07 -28.59
CA SER A 140 9.99 -6.75 -29.21
C SER A 140 8.72 -6.28 -29.92
N CYS A 141 8.49 -4.98 -29.99
CA CYS A 141 7.40 -4.41 -30.79
C CYS A 141 7.61 -4.74 -32.27
N ASP A 142 6.58 -5.25 -32.91
CA ASP A 142 6.54 -5.58 -34.36
C ASP A 142 6.10 -4.39 -35.24
N GLY A 143 5.92 -3.20 -34.64
CA GLY A 143 5.41 -2.00 -35.30
C GLY A 143 3.93 -1.72 -35.02
N THR A 144 3.19 -2.64 -34.40
CA THR A 144 1.78 -2.42 -34.01
C THR A 144 1.65 -1.54 -32.79
N HIS A 145 2.67 -1.46 -31.95
CA HIS A 145 2.66 -0.79 -30.62
C HIS A 145 1.57 -1.32 -29.68
N GLU A 146 1.12 -2.55 -29.91
CA GLU A 146 -0.08 -3.11 -29.31
C GLU A 146 -0.08 -3.11 -27.78
N SER A 147 1.05 -3.40 -27.14
CA SER A 147 1.10 -3.36 -25.67
C SER A 147 0.99 -1.95 -25.11
N THR A 148 1.61 -0.96 -25.74
CA THR A 148 1.47 0.44 -25.27
C THR A 148 0.06 0.96 -25.52
N VAL A 149 -0.62 0.50 -26.59
CA VAL A 149 -2.03 0.78 -26.81
C VAL A 149 -2.89 0.13 -25.71
N HIS A 150 -2.62 -1.13 -25.39
CA HIS A 150 -3.29 -1.83 -24.29
C HIS A 150 -3.06 -1.14 -22.94
N ASP A 151 -1.83 -0.69 -22.64
CA ASP A 151 -1.53 0.07 -21.45
C ASP A 151 -2.25 1.43 -21.43
N THR A 152 -2.40 2.08 -22.60
CA THR A 152 -3.19 3.31 -22.75
C THR A 152 -4.66 3.06 -22.40
N GLN A 153 -5.23 1.97 -22.90
CA GLN A 153 -6.60 1.56 -22.56
C GLN A 153 -6.76 1.28 -21.06
N GLN A 154 -5.79 0.60 -20.47
CA GLN A 154 -5.80 0.31 -19.03
C GLN A 154 -5.77 1.60 -18.19
N GLN A 155 -4.92 2.57 -18.56
CA GLN A 155 -4.88 3.87 -17.88
C GLN A 155 -6.18 4.65 -18.07
N ALA A 156 -6.74 4.68 -19.28
CA ALA A 156 -8.02 5.31 -19.55
C ALA A 156 -9.17 4.66 -18.76
N LEU A 157 -9.20 3.33 -18.62
CA LEU A 157 -10.19 2.64 -17.79
C LEU A 157 -10.09 3.03 -16.31
N ARG A 158 -8.87 3.21 -15.79
CA ARG A 158 -8.64 3.64 -14.40
C ARG A 158 -8.89 5.11 -14.15
N ASN A 159 -8.82 5.93 -15.19
CA ASN A 159 -9.02 7.37 -15.04
C ASN A 159 -10.48 7.68 -14.66
N PRO A 160 -10.72 8.34 -13.51
CA PRO A 160 -12.09 8.60 -13.05
C PRO A 160 -12.88 9.55 -13.97
N ALA A 161 -12.19 10.36 -14.79
CA ALA A 161 -12.82 11.25 -15.76
C ALA A 161 -13.32 10.53 -17.03
N THR A 162 -12.96 9.27 -17.25
CA THR A 162 -13.44 8.48 -18.40
C THR A 162 -14.94 8.20 -18.26
N PRO A 163 -15.77 8.57 -19.27
CA PRO A 163 -17.21 8.38 -19.16
C PRO A 163 -17.62 6.92 -18.97
N ALA A 164 -18.51 6.64 -18.02
CA ALA A 164 -19.01 5.30 -17.75
C ALA A 164 -19.55 4.60 -19.02
N GLY A 165 -20.22 5.34 -19.90
CA GLY A 165 -20.73 4.80 -21.17
C GLY A 165 -19.64 4.27 -22.13
N ALA A 166 -18.44 4.86 -22.09
CA ALA A 166 -17.33 4.43 -22.94
C ALA A 166 -16.66 3.14 -22.44
N VAL A 167 -16.77 2.82 -21.15
CA VAL A 167 -16.08 1.68 -20.54
C VAL A 167 -16.90 0.41 -20.46
N VAL A 168 -18.23 0.49 -20.62
CA VAL A 168 -19.19 -0.64 -20.42
C VAL A 168 -18.84 -1.86 -21.29
N GLY A 169 -18.39 -1.64 -22.54
CA GLY A 169 -18.03 -2.71 -23.48
C GLY A 169 -16.85 -3.56 -23.03
N PHE A 170 -15.99 -3.04 -22.18
CA PHE A 170 -14.80 -3.75 -21.69
C PHE A 170 -15.09 -4.81 -20.62
N ALA A 171 -16.34 -4.94 -20.19
CA ALA A 171 -16.74 -6.01 -19.27
C ALA A 171 -16.54 -7.42 -19.85
N ASP A 172 -16.63 -7.54 -21.18
CA ASP A 172 -16.47 -8.78 -21.91
C ASP A 172 -15.17 -8.79 -22.76
N ASP A 173 -14.26 -7.85 -22.51
CA ASP A 173 -12.98 -7.80 -23.22
C ASP A 173 -12.17 -9.07 -22.99
N SER A 174 -11.44 -9.48 -24.02
CA SER A 174 -10.59 -10.67 -23.94
C SER A 174 -9.45 -10.53 -22.93
N SER A 175 -8.95 -9.30 -22.70
CA SER A 175 -7.87 -9.03 -21.76
C SER A 175 -8.36 -9.03 -20.29
N PRO A 176 -7.86 -9.94 -19.45
CA PRO A 176 -8.13 -9.91 -18.02
C PRO A 176 -7.67 -8.61 -17.33
N LEU A 177 -6.61 -7.97 -17.83
CA LEU A 177 -6.09 -6.72 -17.25
C LEU A 177 -7.04 -5.56 -17.47
N LEU A 178 -7.70 -5.47 -18.63
CA LEU A 178 -8.69 -4.44 -18.90
C LEU A 178 -9.96 -4.67 -18.05
N ARG A 179 -10.44 -5.92 -17.96
CA ARG A 179 -11.54 -6.26 -17.04
C ARG A 179 -11.19 -5.98 -15.59
N TRP A 180 -9.93 -6.19 -15.19
CA TRP A 180 -9.47 -5.88 -13.84
C TRP A 180 -9.52 -4.38 -13.56
N ALA A 181 -8.96 -3.56 -14.48
CA ALA A 181 -9.03 -2.10 -14.37
C ALA A 181 -10.49 -1.60 -14.29
N LEU A 182 -11.39 -2.24 -15.03
CA LEU A 182 -12.82 -1.94 -14.97
C LEU A 182 -13.43 -2.29 -13.59
N ALA A 183 -13.02 -3.40 -12.96
CA ALA A 183 -13.52 -3.82 -11.65
C ALA A 183 -13.14 -2.86 -10.49
N GLU A 184 -12.13 -2.03 -10.68
CA GLU A 184 -11.72 -0.98 -9.73
C GLU A 184 -12.69 0.22 -9.72
N ARG A 185 -13.48 0.44 -10.77
CA ARG A 185 -14.37 1.60 -10.91
C ARG A 185 -15.61 1.50 -10.02
N THR A 186 -16.05 2.66 -9.53
CA THR A 186 -17.21 2.76 -8.62
C THR A 186 -18.45 3.40 -9.27
N ASP A 187 -18.37 3.75 -10.56
CA ASP A 187 -19.38 4.50 -11.31
C ASP A 187 -20.05 3.68 -12.43
N LEU A 188 -19.93 2.34 -12.39
CA LEU A 188 -20.45 1.47 -13.44
C LEU A 188 -21.94 1.13 -13.21
N PRO A 189 -22.68 0.87 -14.28
CA PRO A 189 -24.03 0.29 -14.19
C PRO A 189 -24.01 -1.09 -13.48
N PRO A 190 -25.07 -1.44 -12.74
CA PRO A 190 -25.16 -2.72 -12.01
C PRO A 190 -24.87 -3.97 -12.85
N GLU A 191 -25.30 -3.97 -14.10
CA GLU A 191 -25.14 -5.08 -15.04
C GLU A 191 -23.67 -5.37 -15.36
N VAL A 192 -22.83 -4.32 -15.32
CA VAL A 192 -21.38 -4.47 -15.55
C VAL A 192 -20.74 -5.17 -14.37
N TYR A 193 -21.09 -4.79 -13.13
CA TYR A 193 -20.63 -5.47 -11.93
C TYR A 193 -21.07 -6.95 -11.90
N GLU A 194 -22.30 -7.24 -12.36
CA GLU A 194 -22.78 -8.63 -12.45
C GLU A 194 -21.97 -9.47 -13.43
N ARG A 195 -21.60 -8.91 -14.58
CA ARG A 195 -20.73 -9.60 -15.55
C ARG A 195 -19.33 -9.85 -14.98
N LEU A 196 -18.73 -8.84 -14.37
CA LEU A 196 -17.40 -8.95 -13.73
C LEU A 196 -17.40 -9.95 -12.56
N ALA A 197 -18.51 -10.05 -11.81
CA ALA A 197 -18.66 -11.02 -10.73
C ALA A 197 -18.70 -12.48 -11.24
N GLY A 198 -19.10 -12.68 -12.48
CA GLY A 198 -19.04 -13.99 -13.17
C GLY A 198 -17.70 -14.30 -13.83
N SER A 199 -16.69 -13.43 -13.69
CA SER A 199 -15.38 -13.65 -14.33
C SER A 199 -14.70 -14.95 -13.85
N PRO A 200 -14.08 -15.73 -14.74
CA PRO A 200 -13.32 -16.91 -14.36
C PRO A 200 -12.09 -16.57 -13.51
N GLU A 201 -11.52 -15.36 -13.64
CA GLU A 201 -10.32 -14.92 -12.93
C GLU A 201 -10.64 -14.52 -11.50
N PRO A 202 -10.09 -15.21 -10.47
CA PRO A 202 -10.33 -14.88 -9.06
C PRO A 202 -9.87 -13.47 -8.69
N GLY A 203 -8.83 -12.93 -9.37
CA GLY A 203 -8.32 -11.59 -9.13
C GLY A 203 -9.36 -10.50 -9.43
N ILE A 204 -10.10 -10.63 -10.55
CA ILE A 204 -11.17 -9.71 -10.94
C ILE A 204 -12.31 -9.77 -9.92
N ARG A 205 -12.78 -10.98 -9.58
CA ARG A 205 -13.82 -11.17 -8.56
C ARG A 205 -13.40 -10.62 -7.19
N GLY A 206 -12.10 -10.81 -6.84
CA GLY A 206 -11.53 -10.29 -5.59
C GLY A 206 -11.49 -8.76 -5.56
N THR A 207 -11.10 -8.10 -6.65
CA THR A 207 -11.13 -6.64 -6.76
C THR A 207 -12.56 -6.12 -6.67
N LEU A 208 -13.48 -6.77 -7.36
CA LEU A 208 -14.89 -6.43 -7.26
C LEU A 208 -15.44 -6.62 -5.84
N ALA A 209 -15.00 -7.65 -5.12
CA ALA A 209 -15.41 -7.91 -3.74
C ALA A 209 -15.08 -6.73 -2.79
N GLU A 210 -13.94 -6.06 -2.98
CA GLU A 210 -13.57 -4.86 -2.21
C GLU A 210 -14.29 -3.59 -2.68
N ASN A 211 -14.88 -3.59 -3.89
CA ASN A 211 -15.46 -2.40 -4.47
C ASN A 211 -16.71 -1.93 -3.70
N PRO A 212 -16.73 -0.68 -3.18
CA PRO A 212 -17.87 -0.17 -2.40
C PRO A 212 -19.13 0.07 -3.22
N ALA A 213 -19.06 0.04 -4.55
CA ALA A 213 -20.21 0.29 -5.40
C ALA A 213 -21.12 -0.94 -5.60
N ILE A 214 -20.64 -2.15 -5.30
CA ILE A 214 -21.45 -3.37 -5.45
C ILE A 214 -22.61 -3.42 -4.43
N GLY A 215 -23.75 -3.93 -4.89
CA GLY A 215 -24.94 -4.07 -4.05
C GLY A 215 -24.95 -5.37 -3.21
N ASP A 216 -25.90 -5.43 -2.27
CA ASP A 216 -26.04 -6.56 -1.32
C ASP A 216 -26.14 -7.94 -2.02
N ARG A 217 -26.85 -8.02 -3.16
CA ARG A 217 -26.95 -9.27 -3.93
C ARG A 217 -25.58 -9.80 -4.37
N LEU A 218 -24.72 -8.93 -4.88
CA LEU A 218 -23.36 -9.31 -5.32
C LEU A 218 -22.46 -9.62 -4.13
N ILE A 219 -22.58 -8.86 -3.05
CA ILE A 219 -21.86 -9.13 -1.80
C ILE A 219 -22.17 -10.55 -1.30
N ARG A 220 -23.46 -10.95 -1.26
CA ARG A 220 -23.84 -12.29 -0.83
C ARG A 220 -23.39 -13.38 -1.80
N MET A 221 -23.40 -13.10 -3.10
CA MET A 221 -22.88 -14.03 -4.09
C MET A 221 -21.37 -14.25 -3.92
N LEU A 222 -20.59 -13.17 -3.77
CA LEU A 222 -19.14 -13.24 -3.56
C LEU A 222 -18.75 -13.80 -2.19
N ALA A 223 -19.63 -13.71 -1.20
CA ALA A 223 -19.43 -14.39 0.09
C ALA A 223 -19.44 -15.92 -0.04
N ALA A 224 -20.12 -16.45 -1.06
CA ALA A 224 -20.14 -17.88 -1.41
C ALA A 224 -19.10 -18.27 -2.47
N ASP A 225 -18.17 -17.37 -2.85
CA ASP A 225 -17.13 -17.65 -3.83
C ASP A 225 -16.23 -18.80 -3.35
N PRO A 226 -15.86 -19.76 -4.22
CA PRO A 226 -14.98 -20.86 -3.85
C PRO A 226 -13.54 -20.41 -3.50
N GLY A 227 -13.14 -19.19 -3.91
CA GLY A 227 -11.84 -18.64 -3.65
C GLY A 227 -11.77 -17.93 -2.28
N HIS A 228 -11.04 -18.48 -1.33
CA HIS A 228 -10.84 -17.85 -0.02
C HIS A 228 -10.23 -16.45 -0.10
N ASP A 229 -9.48 -16.14 -1.17
CA ASP A 229 -8.93 -14.80 -1.38
C ASP A 229 -10.03 -13.79 -1.71
N VAL A 230 -11.01 -14.18 -2.55
CA VAL A 230 -12.18 -13.35 -2.86
C VAL A 230 -12.99 -13.07 -1.59
N GLN A 231 -13.25 -14.10 -0.79
CA GLN A 231 -13.95 -13.96 0.49
C GLN A 231 -13.19 -13.05 1.47
N ARG A 232 -11.85 -13.19 1.54
CA ARG A 232 -11.02 -12.35 2.41
C ARG A 232 -11.07 -10.89 1.97
N ARG A 233 -10.99 -10.61 0.68
CA ARG A 233 -11.10 -9.26 0.12
C ARG A 233 -12.49 -8.68 0.35
N LEU A 234 -13.55 -9.50 0.23
CA LEU A 234 -14.92 -9.08 0.54
C LEU A 234 -15.07 -8.60 1.99
N ALA A 235 -14.37 -9.23 2.95
CA ALA A 235 -14.39 -8.77 4.33
C ALA A 235 -13.88 -7.32 4.51
N HIS A 236 -13.09 -6.80 3.57
CA HIS A 236 -12.64 -5.41 3.54
C HIS A 236 -13.61 -4.45 2.85
N ASN A 237 -14.70 -4.94 2.27
CA ASN A 237 -15.72 -4.08 1.68
C ASN A 237 -16.45 -3.26 2.78
N PRO A 238 -16.46 -1.92 2.71
CA PRO A 238 -17.08 -1.10 3.74
C PRO A 238 -18.61 -1.25 3.83
N ARG A 239 -19.24 -1.81 2.81
CA ARG A 239 -20.69 -2.01 2.72
C ARG A 239 -21.14 -3.45 3.01
N VAL A 240 -20.22 -4.35 3.34
CA VAL A 240 -20.58 -5.74 3.65
C VAL A 240 -21.57 -5.80 4.84
N PRO A 241 -22.73 -6.47 4.73
CA PRO A 241 -23.63 -6.63 5.86
C PRO A 241 -22.97 -7.37 7.03
N LEU A 242 -23.33 -7.01 8.26
CA LEU A 242 -22.70 -7.59 9.47
C LEU A 242 -22.94 -9.11 9.60
N ASP A 243 -24.11 -9.60 9.17
CA ASP A 243 -24.40 -11.03 9.13
C ASP A 243 -23.45 -11.77 8.17
N VAL A 244 -23.20 -11.21 6.99
CA VAL A 244 -22.26 -11.76 6.01
C VAL A 244 -20.84 -11.71 6.56
N LEU A 245 -20.42 -10.56 7.10
CA LEU A 245 -19.09 -10.37 7.66
C LEU A 245 -18.79 -11.34 8.81
N THR A 246 -19.77 -11.55 9.68
CA THR A 246 -19.66 -12.49 10.80
C THR A 246 -19.49 -13.92 10.30
N THR A 247 -20.26 -14.32 9.29
CA THR A 247 -20.15 -15.65 8.67
C THR A 247 -18.78 -15.83 7.99
N LEU A 248 -18.31 -14.84 7.27
CA LEU A 248 -16.97 -14.86 6.66
C LEU A 248 -15.88 -15.05 7.73
N ALA A 249 -15.96 -14.33 8.86
CA ALA A 249 -14.98 -14.42 9.93
C ALA A 249 -14.93 -15.79 10.65
N GLU A 250 -15.94 -16.65 10.47
CA GLU A 250 -15.91 -18.05 10.92
C GLU A 250 -15.04 -18.93 10.02
N THR A 251 -15.10 -18.70 8.73
CA THR A 251 -14.55 -19.60 7.71
C THR A 251 -13.18 -19.16 7.19
N ILE A 252 -12.92 -17.85 7.19
CA ILE A 252 -11.66 -17.28 6.70
C ILE A 252 -10.85 -16.64 7.83
N ARG A 253 -9.55 -16.57 7.64
CA ARG A 253 -8.67 -15.77 8.50
C ARG A 253 -8.72 -14.30 8.10
N VAL A 254 -9.46 -13.51 8.86
CA VAL A 254 -9.53 -12.05 8.71
C VAL A 254 -8.34 -11.48 9.44
N GLY A 255 -7.29 -11.70 9.68
CA GLY A 255 -6.14 -11.10 10.37
C GLY A 255 -6.52 -10.16 11.53
N PRO A 256 -5.53 -9.65 12.28
CA PRO A 256 -5.75 -8.72 13.39
C PRO A 256 -5.86 -7.27 12.86
N THR A 257 -6.83 -7.02 12.01
CA THR A 257 -7.04 -5.72 11.35
C THR A 257 -8.44 -5.23 11.61
N LEU A 258 -8.59 -3.96 11.97
CA LEU A 258 -9.90 -3.33 12.05
C LEU A 258 -10.50 -3.20 10.65
N LEU A 259 -11.57 -3.97 10.40
CA LEU A 259 -12.26 -3.94 9.12
C LEU A 259 -13.07 -2.66 8.93
N PRO A 260 -13.15 -2.11 7.70
CA PRO A 260 -13.84 -0.84 7.44
C PRO A 260 -15.29 -0.83 7.94
N ARG A 261 -16.05 -1.92 7.73
CA ARG A 261 -17.44 -2.02 8.19
C ARG A 261 -17.58 -2.01 9.71
N ILE A 262 -16.62 -2.61 10.42
CA ILE A 262 -16.56 -2.57 11.89
C ILE A 262 -16.17 -1.19 12.38
N ALA A 263 -15.24 -0.51 11.68
CA ALA A 263 -14.83 0.85 12.03
C ALA A 263 -16.00 1.86 11.98
N THR A 264 -16.96 1.64 11.08
CA THR A 264 -18.15 2.49 10.90
C THR A 264 -19.39 1.97 11.62
N ALA A 265 -19.29 0.88 12.39
CA ALA A 265 -20.43 0.32 13.12
C ALA A 265 -20.95 1.30 14.18
N SER A 266 -22.27 1.41 14.26
CA SER A 266 -22.96 2.20 15.28
C SER A 266 -22.75 1.62 16.70
N PRO A 267 -22.93 2.43 17.76
CA PRO A 267 -22.84 1.92 19.13
C PRO A 267 -23.75 0.72 19.41
N ALA A 268 -24.98 0.72 18.88
CA ALA A 268 -25.93 -0.39 19.04
C ALA A 268 -25.42 -1.67 18.35
N GLU A 269 -24.85 -1.55 17.13
CA GLU A 269 -24.26 -2.70 16.43
C GLU A 269 -23.02 -3.25 17.17
N ILE A 270 -22.23 -2.37 17.77
CA ILE A 270 -21.07 -2.77 18.58
C ILE A 270 -21.53 -3.56 19.82
N GLU A 271 -22.57 -3.09 20.52
CA GLU A 271 -23.15 -3.79 21.68
C GLU A 271 -23.71 -5.16 21.27
N GLU A 272 -24.45 -5.22 20.16
CA GLU A 272 -25.01 -6.47 19.64
C GLU A 272 -23.92 -7.48 19.29
N LEU A 273 -22.91 -7.04 18.53
CA LEU A 273 -21.78 -7.89 18.12
C LEU A 273 -20.95 -8.36 19.34
N ALA A 274 -20.72 -7.47 20.32
CA ALA A 274 -19.98 -7.80 21.53
C ALA A 274 -20.72 -8.81 22.43
N ALA A 275 -22.06 -8.77 22.43
CA ALA A 275 -22.92 -9.72 23.15
C ALA A 275 -23.23 -11.00 22.36
N SER A 276 -22.80 -11.09 21.10
CA SER A 276 -23.09 -12.21 20.23
C SER A 276 -22.58 -13.54 20.80
N ARG A 277 -23.35 -14.61 20.63
CA ARG A 277 -22.90 -15.99 20.94
C ARG A 277 -21.76 -16.44 20.03
N ASN A 278 -21.62 -15.82 18.85
CA ASN A 278 -20.59 -16.13 17.88
C ASN A 278 -19.26 -15.47 18.27
N PRO A 279 -18.20 -16.23 18.58
CA PRO A 279 -16.91 -15.66 18.93
C PRO A 279 -16.26 -14.89 17.77
N ALA A 280 -16.61 -15.18 16.50
CA ALA A 280 -16.12 -14.41 15.37
C ALA A 280 -16.66 -12.98 15.38
N ALA A 281 -17.94 -12.78 15.68
CA ALA A 281 -18.53 -11.44 15.84
C ALA A 281 -17.83 -10.64 16.96
N ARG A 282 -17.64 -11.27 18.14
CA ARG A 282 -16.95 -10.64 19.27
C ARG A 282 -15.49 -10.32 18.95
N MET A 283 -14.80 -11.18 18.19
CA MET A 283 -13.43 -10.95 17.72
C MET A 283 -13.32 -9.72 16.82
N LEU A 284 -14.27 -9.54 15.89
CA LEU A 284 -14.30 -8.38 15.00
C LEU A 284 -14.38 -7.06 15.77
N VAL A 285 -15.28 -7.01 16.77
CA VAL A 285 -15.43 -5.82 17.62
C VAL A 285 -14.18 -5.57 18.47
N ALA A 286 -13.54 -6.64 18.96
CA ALA A 286 -12.34 -6.54 19.80
C ALA A 286 -11.12 -5.90 19.08
N GLU A 287 -11.15 -5.73 17.77
CA GLU A 287 -10.09 -4.98 17.03
C GLU A 287 -10.25 -3.44 17.14
N ARG A 288 -11.40 -2.93 17.60
CA ARG A 288 -11.60 -1.48 17.81
C ARG A 288 -10.86 -1.02 19.06
N ARG A 289 -10.22 0.14 18.96
CA ARG A 289 -9.45 0.75 20.08
C ARG A 289 -10.26 1.73 20.92
N ASP A 290 -11.44 2.12 20.46
CA ASP A 290 -12.34 3.10 21.03
C ASP A 290 -13.56 2.46 21.76
N LEU A 291 -13.43 1.21 22.21
CA LEU A 291 -14.50 0.51 22.90
C LEU A 291 -14.81 1.13 24.26
N PRO A 292 -16.11 1.24 24.64
CA PRO A 292 -16.51 1.53 26.00
C PRO A 292 -15.83 0.58 27.01
N PRO A 293 -15.44 1.06 28.21
CA PRO A 293 -14.76 0.23 29.20
C PRO A 293 -15.52 -1.06 29.56
N GLU A 294 -16.85 -0.99 29.60
CA GLU A 294 -17.72 -2.14 29.93
C GLU A 294 -17.60 -3.24 28.87
N ILE A 295 -17.65 -2.87 27.58
CA ILE A 295 -17.53 -3.82 26.47
C ILE A 295 -16.10 -4.36 26.39
N ARG A 296 -15.09 -3.48 26.49
CA ARG A 296 -13.68 -3.88 26.51
C ARG A 296 -13.43 -4.93 27.62
N ASP A 297 -13.90 -4.64 28.82
CA ASP A 297 -13.68 -5.45 29.99
C ASP A 297 -14.41 -6.78 29.91
N ALA A 298 -15.61 -6.82 29.30
CA ALA A 298 -16.33 -8.05 29.02
C ALA A 298 -15.59 -8.93 27.99
N LEU A 299 -15.12 -8.34 26.89
CA LEU A 299 -14.33 -9.04 25.88
C LEU A 299 -12.97 -9.52 26.43
N ALA A 300 -12.39 -8.81 27.38
CA ALA A 300 -11.16 -9.20 28.06
C ALA A 300 -11.32 -10.42 28.97
N ALA A 301 -12.56 -10.79 29.33
CA ALA A 301 -12.90 -12.00 30.08
C ALA A 301 -13.43 -13.15 29.20
N ASP A 302 -13.40 -13.01 27.88
CA ASP A 302 -13.92 -13.97 26.92
C ASP A 302 -13.30 -15.36 27.06
N ALA A 303 -14.09 -16.39 26.76
CA ALA A 303 -13.64 -17.78 26.76
C ALA A 303 -12.83 -18.15 25.50
N ASP A 304 -13.01 -17.43 24.39
CA ASP A 304 -12.35 -17.74 23.11
C ASP A 304 -11.02 -16.99 22.98
N ALA A 305 -9.95 -17.74 22.77
CA ALA A 305 -8.61 -17.19 22.61
C ALA A 305 -8.45 -16.23 21.41
N ARG A 306 -9.31 -16.32 20.39
CA ARG A 306 -9.30 -15.40 19.24
C ARG A 306 -9.74 -14.01 19.66
N VAL A 307 -10.80 -13.92 20.46
CA VAL A 307 -11.31 -12.67 21.04
C VAL A 307 -10.23 -12.04 21.92
N LEU A 308 -9.61 -12.85 22.79
CA LEU A 308 -8.54 -12.36 23.66
C LEU A 308 -7.31 -11.87 22.88
N LYS A 309 -6.94 -12.52 21.78
CA LYS A 309 -5.86 -12.03 20.91
C LYS A 309 -6.15 -10.64 20.33
N SER A 310 -7.38 -10.35 20.01
CA SER A 310 -7.81 -9.06 19.46
C SER A 310 -7.87 -7.98 20.54
N ILE A 311 -8.39 -8.30 21.73
CA ILE A 311 -8.57 -7.32 22.81
C ILE A 311 -7.30 -7.10 23.65
N ALA A 312 -6.39 -8.09 23.76
CA ALA A 312 -5.22 -8.00 24.63
C ALA A 312 -4.34 -6.75 24.39
N PRO A 313 -4.10 -6.28 23.13
CA PRO A 313 -3.35 -5.05 22.88
C PRO A 313 -4.14 -3.76 23.17
N HIS A 314 -5.36 -3.85 23.67
CA HIS A 314 -6.20 -2.69 23.92
C HIS A 314 -5.71 -1.90 25.15
N PRO A 315 -5.58 -0.56 25.08
CA PRO A 315 -5.22 0.26 26.23
C PRO A 315 -6.30 0.22 27.31
N GLY A 316 -5.91 0.49 28.55
CA GLY A 316 -6.79 0.56 29.71
C GLY A 316 -7.17 -0.79 30.32
N LEU A 317 -6.52 -1.89 29.89
CA LEU A 317 -6.65 -3.19 30.58
C LEU A 317 -5.76 -3.23 31.81
N SER A 318 -6.32 -3.65 32.96
CA SER A 318 -5.52 -3.80 34.17
C SER A 318 -4.53 -4.97 34.06
N GLU A 319 -3.42 -4.88 34.77
CA GLU A 319 -2.41 -5.94 34.81
C GLU A 319 -3.03 -7.29 35.27
N ALA A 320 -3.95 -7.25 36.23
CA ALA A 320 -4.64 -8.45 36.70
C ALA A 320 -5.39 -9.16 35.56
N ARG A 321 -6.02 -8.41 34.65
CA ARG A 321 -6.69 -8.96 33.47
C ARG A 321 -5.71 -9.54 32.45
N LEU A 322 -4.61 -8.82 32.19
CA LEU A 322 -3.58 -9.31 31.29
C LEU A 322 -2.96 -10.61 31.79
N ARG A 323 -2.69 -10.71 33.11
CA ARG A 323 -2.21 -11.95 33.72
C ARG A 323 -3.23 -13.08 33.64
N ALA A 324 -4.50 -12.81 33.92
CA ALA A 324 -5.58 -13.79 33.80
C ALA A 324 -5.74 -14.35 32.38
N MET A 325 -5.52 -13.51 31.34
CA MET A 325 -5.48 -13.97 29.94
C MET A 325 -4.33 -14.95 29.70
N VAL A 326 -3.15 -14.65 30.24
CA VAL A 326 -1.96 -15.52 30.13
C VAL A 326 -2.19 -16.82 30.87
N ASP A 327 -2.67 -16.79 32.09
CA ASP A 327 -2.94 -17.97 32.91
C ASP A 327 -3.94 -18.92 32.26
N ARG A 328 -4.96 -18.35 31.58
CA ARG A 328 -6.04 -19.15 30.98
C ARG A 328 -5.66 -19.71 29.59
N HIS A 329 -4.92 -18.97 28.79
CA HIS A 329 -4.71 -19.28 27.37
C HIS A 329 -3.24 -19.50 26.98
N GLY A 330 -2.31 -19.24 27.89
CA GLY A 330 -0.88 -19.52 27.74
C GLY A 330 -0.29 -18.95 26.46
N VAL A 331 0.47 -19.75 25.74
CA VAL A 331 1.19 -19.38 24.51
C VAL A 331 0.34 -18.74 23.42
N ARG A 332 -0.99 -18.94 23.44
CA ARG A 332 -1.89 -18.42 22.43
C ARG A 332 -2.03 -16.88 22.47
N VAL A 333 -1.84 -16.28 23.66
CA VAL A 333 -2.08 -14.84 23.85
C VAL A 333 -0.83 -14.05 24.24
N LEU A 334 0.27 -14.72 24.65
CA LEU A 334 1.48 -14.07 25.18
C LEU A 334 1.98 -12.89 24.34
N ALA A 335 2.17 -13.08 23.03
CA ALA A 335 2.67 -12.02 22.15
C ALA A 335 1.70 -10.82 22.06
N ARG A 336 0.38 -11.09 22.12
CA ARG A 336 -0.63 -10.04 22.06
C ARG A 336 -0.75 -9.29 23.38
N VAL A 337 -0.53 -9.96 24.51
CA VAL A 337 -0.40 -9.32 25.82
C VAL A 337 0.86 -8.45 25.88
N ALA A 338 1.98 -8.92 25.32
CA ALA A 338 3.21 -8.13 25.23
C ALA A 338 3.07 -6.85 24.37
N MET A 339 2.10 -6.79 23.46
CA MET A 339 1.77 -5.60 22.67
C MET A 339 0.91 -4.58 23.43
N ASN A 340 0.42 -4.90 24.64
CA ASN A 340 -0.44 -3.99 25.38
C ASN A 340 0.38 -2.78 25.89
N PRO A 341 0.01 -1.53 25.56
CA PRO A 341 0.80 -0.35 25.94
C PRO A 341 0.91 -0.17 27.47
N ASP A 342 -0.03 -0.73 28.25
CA ASP A 342 -0.07 -0.65 29.69
C ASP A 342 0.55 -1.88 30.37
N ALA A 343 1.19 -2.78 29.59
CA ALA A 343 1.91 -3.92 30.17
C ALA A 343 3.01 -3.45 31.10
N SER A 344 2.96 -3.90 32.36
CA SER A 344 3.96 -3.50 33.36
C SER A 344 5.33 -4.12 33.07
N PRO A 345 6.44 -3.48 33.53
CA PRO A 345 7.77 -4.05 33.48
C PRO A 345 7.84 -5.47 34.01
N ALA A 346 7.17 -5.75 35.12
CA ALA A 346 7.14 -7.07 35.74
C ALA A 346 6.42 -8.11 34.87
N LEU A 347 5.30 -7.74 34.26
CA LEU A 347 4.58 -8.60 33.34
C LEU A 347 5.46 -8.94 32.10
N LEU A 348 6.13 -7.94 31.50
CA LEU A 348 7.02 -8.15 30.35
C LEU A 348 8.18 -9.10 30.68
N GLU A 349 8.76 -8.96 31.88
CA GLU A 349 9.79 -9.92 32.36
C GLU A 349 9.26 -11.34 32.53
N ASP A 350 8.03 -11.52 33.00
CA ASP A 350 7.41 -12.83 33.14
C ASP A 350 7.10 -13.45 31.76
N LEU A 351 6.64 -12.62 30.80
CA LEU A 351 6.35 -13.09 29.45
C LEU A 351 7.61 -13.65 28.72
N VAL A 352 8.76 -13.02 28.84
CA VAL A 352 10.01 -13.53 28.22
C VAL A 352 10.57 -14.76 28.93
N ARG A 353 10.20 -14.99 30.19
CA ARG A 353 10.60 -16.19 30.96
C ARG A 353 9.70 -17.40 30.73
N HIS A 354 8.60 -17.22 30.00
CA HIS A 354 7.64 -18.31 29.75
C HIS A 354 8.32 -19.53 29.11
N ARG A 355 7.90 -20.73 29.52
CA ARG A 355 8.40 -22.00 28.96
C ARG A 355 7.24 -22.84 28.42
N PRO A 356 7.33 -23.36 27.18
CA PRO A 356 8.42 -23.13 26.20
C PRO A 356 8.48 -21.69 25.72
N PRO A 357 9.65 -21.21 25.25
CA PRO A 357 9.82 -19.83 24.77
C PRO A 357 9.01 -19.59 23.49
N VAL A 358 8.42 -18.40 23.39
CA VAL A 358 7.64 -17.98 22.21
C VAL A 358 8.36 -16.83 21.52
N ARG A 359 9.01 -17.09 20.39
CA ARG A 359 9.84 -16.10 19.65
C ARG A 359 9.16 -14.75 19.45
N LYS A 360 7.87 -14.74 19.07
CA LYS A 360 7.12 -13.49 18.88
C LYS A 360 7.09 -12.60 20.13
N VAL A 361 7.11 -13.19 21.32
CA VAL A 361 7.11 -12.44 22.58
C VAL A 361 8.39 -11.62 22.71
N PHE A 362 9.55 -12.19 22.38
CA PHE A 362 10.82 -11.46 22.48
C PHE A 362 10.83 -10.22 21.60
N ARG A 363 10.30 -10.31 20.37
CA ARG A 363 10.20 -9.16 19.46
C ARG A 363 9.26 -8.08 20.00
N GLU A 364 8.08 -8.47 20.46
CA GLU A 364 7.09 -7.52 21.00
C GLU A 364 7.61 -6.83 22.27
N VAL A 365 8.28 -7.58 23.16
CA VAL A 365 8.92 -7.02 24.35
C VAL A 365 10.09 -6.11 23.99
N ALA A 366 10.90 -6.47 23.00
CA ALA A 366 12.01 -5.63 22.53
C ALA A 366 11.55 -4.28 21.95
N CYS A 367 10.33 -4.22 21.41
CA CYS A 367 9.72 -2.97 20.93
C CYS A 367 8.99 -2.18 22.04
N HIS A 368 8.77 -2.78 23.23
CA HIS A 368 7.86 -2.22 24.21
C HIS A 368 8.53 -1.13 25.08
N PRO A 369 7.97 0.09 25.19
CA PRO A 369 8.60 1.19 25.93
C PRO A 369 8.85 0.90 27.42
N ASN A 370 8.05 0.01 28.04
CA ASN A 370 8.19 -0.40 29.44
C ASN A 370 9.14 -1.60 29.61
N ALA A 371 9.87 -2.03 28.56
CA ALA A 371 10.81 -3.13 28.68
C ALA A 371 11.97 -2.78 29.61
N THR A 372 12.30 -3.70 30.54
CA THR A 372 13.45 -3.54 31.43
C THR A 372 14.73 -4.07 30.78
N ALA A 373 15.88 -3.59 31.27
CA ALA A 373 17.18 -4.16 30.88
C ALA A 373 17.21 -5.69 31.03
N ARG A 374 16.56 -6.23 32.05
CA ARG A 374 16.47 -7.68 32.29
C ARG A 374 15.65 -8.40 31.22
N ALA A 375 14.51 -7.84 30.84
CA ALA A 375 13.69 -8.39 29.75
C ALA A 375 14.42 -8.30 28.41
N LEU A 376 15.08 -7.16 28.14
CA LEU A 376 15.85 -6.94 26.92
C LEU A 376 17.06 -7.89 26.81
N SER A 377 17.73 -8.20 27.93
CA SER A 377 18.82 -9.20 27.95
C SER A 377 18.33 -10.59 27.50
N ALA A 378 17.09 -10.95 27.83
CA ALA A 378 16.49 -12.19 27.29
C ALA A 378 16.18 -12.05 25.79
N CYS A 379 15.72 -10.89 25.32
CA CYS A 379 15.44 -10.61 23.91
C CYS A 379 16.73 -10.65 23.05
N LEU A 380 17.87 -10.23 23.59
CA LEU A 380 19.18 -10.31 22.90
C LEU A 380 19.61 -11.74 22.59
N GLN A 381 19.02 -12.76 23.24
CA GLN A 381 19.32 -14.17 22.95
C GLN A 381 18.51 -14.72 21.75
N ASP A 382 17.49 -14.02 21.28
CA ASP A 382 16.70 -14.43 20.11
C ASP A 382 17.21 -13.69 18.85
N PRO A 383 17.57 -14.41 17.78
CA PRO A 383 18.18 -13.80 16.59
C PRO A 383 17.31 -12.75 15.91
N GLU A 384 15.96 -12.88 15.95
CA GLU A 384 15.04 -11.96 15.31
C GLU A 384 14.76 -10.71 16.18
N ALA A 385 14.76 -10.88 17.50
CA ALA A 385 14.52 -9.79 18.45
C ALA A 385 15.81 -9.01 18.77
N ARG A 386 16.99 -9.61 18.60
CA ARG A 386 18.29 -9.05 18.97
C ARG A 386 18.57 -7.67 18.36
N PRO A 387 18.38 -7.43 17.03
CA PRO A 387 18.59 -6.10 16.47
C PRO A 387 17.65 -5.05 17.07
N VAL A 388 16.40 -5.43 17.31
CA VAL A 388 15.40 -4.52 17.90
C VAL A 388 15.76 -4.19 19.34
N ALA A 389 16.14 -5.19 20.14
CA ALA A 389 16.55 -5.00 21.52
C ALA A 389 17.83 -4.14 21.63
N ALA A 390 18.79 -4.29 20.68
CA ALA A 390 20.02 -3.51 20.65
C ALA A 390 19.77 -1.99 20.52
N GLY A 391 18.71 -1.58 19.83
CA GLY A 391 18.31 -0.18 19.69
C GLY A 391 17.50 0.38 20.86
N HIS A 392 17.11 -0.44 21.85
CA HIS A 392 16.21 -0.02 22.89
C HIS A 392 16.90 0.85 23.98
N PRO A 393 16.35 2.03 24.33
CA PRO A 393 16.98 2.98 25.25
C PRO A 393 17.14 2.50 26.70
N ALA A 394 16.42 1.46 27.12
CA ALA A 394 16.52 0.89 28.45
C ALA A 394 17.70 -0.11 28.62
N LEU A 395 18.48 -0.36 27.56
CA LEU A 395 19.71 -1.14 27.70
C LEU A 395 20.79 -0.37 28.45
N PRO A 396 21.55 -1.04 29.35
CA PRO A 396 22.70 -0.42 29.99
C PRO A 396 23.76 -0.02 28.95
N PRO A 397 24.44 1.15 29.14
CA PRO A 397 25.46 1.63 28.21
C PRO A 397 26.57 0.63 27.91
N GLU A 398 27.00 -0.14 28.90
CA GLU A 398 28.01 -1.16 28.79
C GLU A 398 27.58 -2.29 27.85
N VAL A 399 26.34 -2.73 27.89
CA VAL A 399 25.78 -3.73 26.98
C VAL A 399 25.71 -3.18 25.55
N VAL A 400 25.31 -1.91 25.39
CA VAL A 400 25.26 -1.26 24.07
C VAL A 400 26.66 -1.19 23.45
N VAL A 401 27.70 -0.89 24.24
CA VAL A 401 29.09 -0.88 23.78
C VAL A 401 29.54 -2.27 23.33
N GLU A 402 29.20 -3.32 24.10
CA GLU A 402 29.54 -4.72 23.72
C GLU A 402 28.89 -5.11 22.39
N LEU A 403 27.66 -4.68 22.12
CA LEU A 403 26.92 -4.98 20.88
C LEU A 403 27.52 -4.30 19.63
N LEU A 404 28.39 -3.29 19.76
CA LEU A 404 29.11 -2.71 18.62
C LEU A 404 30.11 -3.69 17.98
N ALA A 405 30.49 -4.77 18.70
CA ALA A 405 31.36 -5.84 18.19
C ALA A 405 30.56 -7.09 17.77
N ASP A 406 29.26 -7.01 17.59
CA ASP A 406 28.42 -8.13 17.18
C ASP A 406 28.69 -8.56 15.72
N ASP A 407 28.63 -9.86 15.44
CA ASP A 407 28.79 -10.39 14.08
C ASP A 407 27.63 -9.99 13.13
N ASN A 408 26.47 -9.65 13.67
CA ASN A 408 25.33 -9.20 12.91
C ASN A 408 25.35 -7.68 12.73
N TRP A 409 25.59 -7.22 11.50
CA TRP A 409 25.64 -5.80 11.16
C TRP A 409 24.38 -5.00 11.57
N GLN A 410 23.19 -5.62 11.55
CA GLN A 410 21.95 -4.97 11.99
C GLN A 410 21.95 -4.69 13.50
N VAL A 411 22.58 -5.55 14.29
CA VAL A 411 22.78 -5.35 15.73
C VAL A 411 23.76 -4.22 15.97
N VAL A 412 24.87 -4.19 15.24
CA VAL A 412 25.90 -3.14 15.32
C VAL A 412 25.28 -1.78 14.96
N GLU A 413 24.51 -1.72 13.88
CA GLU A 413 23.83 -0.49 13.44
C GLU A 413 22.83 0.01 14.49
N ALA A 414 21.99 -0.88 15.02
CA ALA A 414 21.03 -0.56 16.06
C ALA A 414 21.70 -0.11 17.37
N ALA A 415 22.79 -0.76 17.78
CA ALA A 415 23.60 -0.37 18.95
C ALA A 415 24.26 1.00 18.74
N ALA A 416 24.80 1.27 17.54
CA ALA A 416 25.40 2.56 17.22
C ALA A 416 24.36 3.73 17.21
N ALA A 417 23.10 3.42 16.89
CA ALA A 417 21.99 4.37 16.94
C ALA A 417 21.31 4.47 18.32
N ASN A 418 21.72 3.63 19.28
CA ASN A 418 21.09 3.60 20.60
C ASN A 418 21.37 4.88 21.40
N PRO A 419 20.32 5.58 21.92
CA PRO A 419 20.50 6.82 22.68
C PRO A 419 21.26 6.64 24.01
N SER A 420 21.39 5.41 24.52
CA SER A 420 22.18 5.08 25.70
C SER A 420 23.67 4.86 25.42
N LEU A 421 24.09 4.93 24.14
CA LEU A 421 25.51 4.82 23.78
C LEU A 421 26.28 6.05 24.30
N PRO A 422 27.40 5.87 25.07
CA PRO A 422 28.16 6.99 25.60
C PRO A 422 28.73 7.90 24.50
N LEU A 423 28.63 9.23 24.69
CA LEU A 423 29.13 10.23 23.74
C LEU A 423 30.62 10.05 23.42
N THR A 424 31.42 9.61 24.39
CA THR A 424 32.85 9.32 24.20
C THR A 424 33.08 8.21 23.17
N VAL A 425 32.22 7.17 23.19
CA VAL A 425 32.28 6.05 22.23
C VAL A 425 31.78 6.52 20.85
N MET A 426 30.68 7.29 20.80
CA MET A 426 30.20 7.87 19.55
C MET A 426 31.27 8.72 18.86
N SER A 427 31.94 9.59 19.63
CA SER A 427 33.02 10.44 19.10
C SER A 427 34.21 9.62 18.59
N ALA A 428 34.56 8.52 19.26
CA ALA A 428 35.64 7.63 18.81
C ALA A 428 35.29 6.93 17.49
N LEU A 429 34.05 6.43 17.34
CA LEU A 429 33.58 5.79 16.10
C LEU A 429 33.60 6.73 14.89
N VAL A 430 33.23 8.00 15.08
CA VAL A 430 33.27 9.03 14.02
C VAL A 430 34.73 9.35 13.66
N SER A 431 35.62 9.47 14.64
CA SER A 431 37.02 9.81 14.43
C SER A 431 37.81 8.71 13.69
N GLN A 432 37.51 7.45 13.95
CA GLN A 432 38.12 6.30 13.24
C GLN A 432 37.78 6.30 11.73
N ARG A 433 36.53 6.60 11.36
CA ARG A 433 36.10 6.67 9.94
C ARG A 433 36.78 7.82 9.19
N VAL A 434 37.08 8.93 9.84
CA VAL A 434 37.78 10.05 9.21
C VAL A 434 39.24 9.68 8.90
N GLN A 435 39.88 8.85 9.74
CA GLN A 435 41.25 8.38 9.52
C GLN A 435 41.39 7.28 8.46
N GLU A 436 40.35 6.48 8.25
CA GLU A 436 40.34 5.43 7.19
C GLU A 436 39.96 5.98 5.79
N SER A 437 39.42 7.20 5.73
CA SER A 437 38.99 7.84 4.47
C SER A 437 39.97 8.91 3.94
N GLY A 438 41.08 9.16 4.62
CA GLY A 438 42.16 10.06 4.26
C GLY A 438 43.46 9.32 3.99
#